data_247ea2cd0cbc41c572e3cbd379ee73df
#
_entry.id   247ea2cd0cbc41c572e3cbd379ee73df
#
_cell.length_a   1.000
_cell.length_b   1.000
_cell.length_c   1.000
_cell.angle_alpha   90.00
_cell.angle_beta   90.00
_cell.angle_gamma   90.00
#
_symmetry.space_group_name_H-M   'P 1'
#
loop_
_entity.id
_entity.type
_entity.pdbx_description
1 polymer ?
#
loop_
_entity_poly.entity_id
_entity_poly.type
_entity_poly.pdbx_seq_one_letter_code
_entity_poly.pdbx_strand_id
1 'polypeptide(L)'
;MLDIRLYMLQRLSALFMGPFVLVHLGVMIYAIQGGLSTAEILGRTQGSVYWFLFYATFVIAVSVHSAIGLQVIVHELLGLKGFALSTLTWSICVILLFMGGRAVTAVTML
;
A
#
# COMPACT_ATOMS: atom_id res chain seq x y z
N MET A 1 0.68 -19.62 10.58
CA MET A 1 2.08 -19.24 10.91
C MET A 1 2.80 -18.72 9.69
N LEU A 2 3.66 -17.75 9.90
CA LEU A 2 4.52 -17.26 8.82
C LEU A 2 5.69 -18.21 8.63
N ASP A 3 5.98 -18.58 7.37
CA ASP A 3 7.25 -19.18 7.06
C ASP A 3 8.32 -18.09 6.94
N ILE A 4 9.57 -18.50 6.74
CA ILE A 4 10.68 -17.54 6.70
C ILE A 4 10.53 -16.55 5.54
N ARG A 5 9.96 -16.98 4.41
CA ARG A 5 9.77 -16.10 3.26
C ARG A 5 8.76 -15.00 3.55
N LEU A 6 7.62 -15.36 4.13
CA LEU A 6 6.60 -14.38 4.49
C LEU A 6 7.08 -13.46 5.60
N TYR A 7 7.83 -14.00 6.57
CA TYR A 7 8.42 -13.19 7.63
C TYR A 7 9.38 -12.14 7.07
N MET A 8 10.26 -12.56 6.16
CA MET A 8 11.21 -11.63 5.52
C MET A 8 10.49 -10.59 4.67
N LEU A 9 9.46 -11.02 3.94
CA LEU A 9 8.67 -10.11 3.12
C LEU A 9 7.95 -9.08 3.97
N GLN A 10 7.42 -9.49 5.13
CA GLN A 10 6.76 -8.59 6.06
C GLN A 10 7.74 -7.54 6.59
N ARG A 11 8.92 -7.95 6.99
CA ARG A 11 9.93 -7.01 7.49
C ARG A 11 10.42 -6.08 6.39
N LEU A 12 10.63 -6.59 5.18
CA LEU A 12 11.10 -5.79 4.06
C LEU A 12 10.06 -4.75 3.66
N SER A 13 8.79 -5.14 3.60
CA SER A 13 7.70 -4.20 3.28
C SER A 13 7.59 -3.11 4.36
N ALA A 14 7.74 -3.47 5.63
CA ALA A 14 7.73 -2.48 6.71
C ALA A 14 8.89 -1.49 6.59
N LEU A 15 10.06 -1.98 6.19
CA LEU A 15 11.24 -1.13 6.00
C LEU A 15 11.00 -0.08 4.91
N PHE A 16 10.36 -0.46 3.81
CA PHE A 16 9.99 0.50 2.77
C PHE A 16 8.87 1.42 3.21
N MET A 17 7.88 0.89 3.93
CA MET A 17 6.73 1.68 4.35
C MET A 17 7.09 2.82 5.31
N GLY A 18 8.08 2.62 6.20
CA GLY A 18 8.46 3.64 7.16
C GLY A 18 8.76 4.98 6.51
N PRO A 19 9.78 5.08 5.64
CA PRO A 19 10.06 6.32 4.93
C PRO A 19 8.91 6.79 4.05
N PHE A 20 8.22 5.88 3.38
CA PHE A 20 7.13 6.25 2.46
C PHE A 20 5.96 6.87 3.21
N VAL A 21 5.61 6.34 4.38
CA VAL A 21 4.56 6.91 5.23
C VAL A 21 4.94 8.32 5.67
N LEU A 22 6.18 8.54 6.06
CA LEU A 22 6.63 9.86 6.47
C LEU A 22 6.56 10.87 5.33
N VAL A 23 7.00 10.49 4.13
CA VAL A 23 6.90 11.37 2.96
C VAL A 23 5.44 11.63 2.61
N HIS A 24 4.60 10.59 2.66
CA HIS A 24 3.16 10.74 2.36
C HIS A 24 2.50 11.70 3.34
N LEU A 25 2.80 11.60 4.63
CA LEU A 25 2.28 12.53 5.63
C LEU A 25 2.76 13.96 5.36
N GLY A 26 4.02 14.14 4.99
CA GLY A 26 4.54 15.45 4.61
C GLY A 26 3.82 16.03 3.41
N VAL A 27 3.57 15.23 2.40
CA VAL A 27 2.80 15.65 1.22
C VAL A 27 1.37 16.01 1.60
N MET A 28 0.74 15.25 2.49
CA MET A 28 -0.61 15.56 2.97
C MET A 28 -0.66 16.91 3.69
N ILE A 29 0.30 17.18 4.55
CA ILE A 29 0.37 18.46 5.27
C ILE A 29 0.54 19.59 4.27
N TYR A 30 1.45 19.43 3.32
CA TYR A 30 1.67 20.42 2.26
C TYR A 30 0.39 20.67 1.46
N ALA A 31 -0.34 19.60 1.10
CA ALA A 31 -1.58 19.72 0.35
C ALA A 31 -2.66 20.45 1.15
N ILE A 32 -2.79 20.15 2.44
CA ILE A 32 -3.76 20.82 3.30
C ILE A 32 -3.50 22.33 3.34
N GLN A 33 -2.25 22.73 3.43
CA GLN A 33 -1.87 24.14 3.49
C GLN A 33 -1.97 24.84 2.14
N GLY A 34 -1.65 24.12 1.06
CA GLY A 34 -1.59 24.70 -0.29
C GLY A 34 -2.86 24.57 -1.13
N GLY A 35 -3.82 23.75 -0.68
CA GLY A 35 -5.09 23.56 -1.38
C GLY A 35 -5.36 22.10 -1.72
N LEU A 36 -6.63 21.72 -1.61
CA LEU A 36 -7.10 20.34 -1.79
C LEU A 36 -8.02 20.16 -2.99
N SER A 37 -8.15 21.18 -3.85
CA SER A 37 -8.95 21.00 -5.06
C SER A 37 -8.34 19.94 -5.98
N THR A 38 -9.16 19.36 -6.82
CA THR A 38 -8.69 18.37 -7.81
C THR A 38 -7.57 18.94 -8.67
N ALA A 39 -7.74 20.19 -9.14
CA ALA A 39 -6.74 20.84 -9.96
C ALA A 39 -5.42 21.03 -9.22
N GLU A 40 -5.47 21.39 -7.95
CA GLU A 40 -4.24 21.59 -7.16
C GLU A 40 -3.53 20.28 -6.87
N ILE A 41 -4.26 19.21 -6.58
CA ILE A 41 -3.67 17.88 -6.35
C ILE A 41 -3.03 17.37 -7.65
N LEU A 42 -3.78 17.40 -8.75
CA LEU A 42 -3.28 16.93 -10.04
C LEU A 42 -2.11 17.78 -10.53
N GLY A 43 -2.14 19.07 -10.25
CA GLY A 43 -1.05 19.97 -10.64
C GLY A 43 0.30 19.60 -10.04
N ARG A 44 0.29 18.90 -8.89
CA ARG A 44 1.53 18.45 -8.22
C ARG A 44 2.03 17.11 -8.72
N THR A 45 1.12 16.20 -9.09
CA THR A 45 1.47 14.79 -9.31
C THR A 45 1.25 14.31 -10.74
N GLN A 46 0.35 14.93 -11.48
CA GLN A 46 -0.03 14.45 -12.81
C GLN A 46 1.15 14.56 -13.79
N GLY A 47 1.38 13.49 -14.53
CA GLY A 47 2.45 13.43 -15.51
C GLY A 47 3.84 13.21 -14.92
N SER A 48 3.96 13.04 -13.61
CA SER A 48 5.24 12.86 -12.96
C SER A 48 5.59 11.38 -12.81
N VAL A 49 6.67 10.96 -13.47
CA VAL A 49 7.20 9.60 -13.32
C VAL A 49 7.68 9.35 -11.89
N TYR A 50 8.27 10.36 -11.26
CA TYR A 50 8.78 10.23 -9.90
C TYR A 50 7.64 9.96 -8.89
N TRP A 51 6.55 10.70 -9.00
CA TRP A 51 5.40 10.48 -8.14
C TRP A 51 4.70 9.15 -8.43
N PHE A 52 4.64 8.77 -9.71
CA PHE A 52 4.11 7.47 -10.09
C PHE A 52 4.91 6.33 -9.43
N LEU A 53 6.23 6.37 -9.54
CA LEU A 53 7.10 5.34 -8.96
C LEU A 53 7.00 5.32 -7.44
N PHE A 54 6.96 6.49 -6.81
CA PHE A 54 6.82 6.59 -5.37
C PHE A 54 5.52 5.93 -4.89
N TYR A 55 4.40 6.33 -5.45
CA TYR A 55 3.11 5.82 -5.01
C TYR A 55 2.87 4.37 -5.43
N ALA A 56 3.35 3.95 -6.59
CA ALA A 56 3.24 2.55 -7.01
C ALA A 56 4.01 1.64 -6.06
N THR A 57 5.24 2.01 -5.70
CA THR A 57 6.03 1.25 -4.74
C THR A 57 5.37 1.23 -3.37
N PHE A 58 4.82 2.37 -2.95
CA PHE A 58 4.11 2.48 -1.68
C PHE A 58 2.89 1.54 -1.66
N VAL A 59 2.09 1.53 -2.72
CA VAL A 59 0.92 0.65 -2.83
C VAL A 59 1.33 -0.83 -2.75
N ILE A 60 2.39 -1.21 -3.45
CA ILE A 60 2.88 -2.59 -3.40
C ILE A 60 3.30 -2.96 -1.97
N ALA A 61 4.07 -2.10 -1.32
CA ALA A 61 4.53 -2.35 0.06
C ALA A 61 3.36 -2.45 1.03
N VAL A 62 2.39 -1.54 0.96
CA VAL A 62 1.21 -1.54 1.82
C VAL A 62 0.36 -2.79 1.58
N SER A 63 0.14 -3.16 0.31
CA SER A 63 -0.69 -4.32 -0.03
C SER A 63 -0.10 -5.61 0.52
N VAL A 64 1.20 -5.81 0.33
CA VAL A 64 1.90 -6.99 0.84
C VAL A 64 1.91 -7.00 2.36
N HIS A 65 2.28 -5.88 2.96
CA HIS A 65 2.38 -5.78 4.43
C HIS A 65 1.02 -6.03 5.09
N SER A 66 -0.03 -5.41 4.58
CA SER A 66 -1.39 -5.56 5.12
C SER A 66 -1.90 -6.97 4.96
N ALA A 67 -1.69 -7.59 3.80
CA ALA A 67 -2.16 -8.95 3.54
C ALA A 67 -1.49 -9.95 4.50
N ILE A 68 -0.18 -9.86 4.66
CA ILE A 68 0.55 -10.76 5.56
C ILE A 68 0.15 -10.50 7.02
N GLY A 69 0.03 -9.24 7.41
CA GLY A 69 -0.40 -8.87 8.76
C GLY A 69 -1.78 -9.41 9.09
N LEU A 70 -2.72 -9.27 8.17
CA LEU A 70 -4.07 -9.80 8.34
C LEU A 70 -4.07 -11.32 8.37
N GLN A 71 -3.21 -11.97 7.59
CA GLN A 71 -3.06 -13.43 7.66
C GLN A 71 -2.71 -13.88 9.08
N VAL A 72 -1.76 -13.21 9.71
CA VAL A 72 -1.35 -13.56 11.08
C VAL A 72 -2.51 -13.34 12.06
N ILE A 73 -3.17 -12.19 11.96
CA ILE A 73 -4.27 -11.84 12.87
C ILE A 73 -5.44 -12.82 12.72
N VAL A 74 -5.84 -13.10 11.48
CA VAL A 74 -6.97 -14.01 11.22
C VAL A 74 -6.64 -15.41 11.70
N HIS A 75 -5.41 -15.88 11.47
CA HIS A 75 -5.00 -17.18 11.95
C HIS A 75 -5.06 -17.27 13.48
N GLU A 76 -4.56 -16.25 14.16
CA GLU A 76 -4.50 -16.26 15.62
C GLU A 76 -5.87 -16.09 16.28
N LEU A 77 -6.72 -15.23 15.73
CA LEU A 77 -8.02 -14.95 16.34
C LEU A 77 -9.12 -15.91 15.93
N LEU A 78 -9.13 -16.35 14.68
CA LEU A 78 -10.21 -17.18 14.15
C LEU A 78 -9.79 -18.63 13.93
N GLY A 79 -8.51 -18.95 14.07
CA GLY A 79 -8.02 -20.31 13.83
C GLY A 79 -8.05 -20.73 12.37
N LEU A 80 -8.29 -19.80 11.45
CA LEU A 80 -8.31 -20.10 10.02
C LEU A 80 -6.91 -20.50 9.57
N LYS A 81 -6.82 -21.51 8.72
CA LYS A 81 -5.53 -22.01 8.22
C LYS A 81 -5.70 -22.75 6.89
N GLY A 82 -4.58 -23.11 6.29
CA GLY A 82 -4.56 -23.87 5.05
C GLY A 82 -5.06 -23.07 3.87
N PHE A 83 -5.80 -23.72 2.99
CA PHE A 83 -6.25 -23.11 1.73
C PHE A 83 -7.15 -21.90 1.98
N ALA A 84 -8.03 -21.97 2.97
CA ALA A 84 -8.93 -20.86 3.29
C ALA A 84 -8.15 -19.61 3.71
N LEU A 85 -7.13 -19.75 4.54
CA LEU A 85 -6.30 -18.63 4.95
C LEU A 85 -5.49 -18.07 3.78
N SER A 86 -4.92 -18.94 2.96
CA SER A 86 -4.14 -18.54 1.80
C SER A 86 -5.00 -17.78 0.79
N THR A 87 -6.21 -18.29 0.52
CA THR A 87 -7.14 -17.62 -0.40
C THR A 87 -7.52 -16.25 0.11
N LEU A 88 -7.81 -16.12 1.40
CA LEU A 88 -8.14 -14.83 2.00
C LEU A 88 -6.99 -13.84 1.87
N THR A 89 -5.76 -14.29 2.17
CA THR A 89 -4.57 -13.45 2.10
C THR A 89 -4.32 -12.92 0.69
N TRP A 90 -4.34 -13.80 -0.30
CA TRP A 90 -4.10 -13.40 -1.68
C TRP A 90 -5.23 -12.54 -2.23
N SER A 91 -6.48 -12.81 -1.82
CA SER A 91 -7.62 -11.99 -2.23
C SER A 91 -7.47 -10.56 -1.71
N ILE A 92 -7.10 -10.40 -0.45
CA ILE A 92 -6.87 -9.07 0.14
C ILE A 92 -5.75 -8.36 -0.60
N CYS A 93 -4.64 -9.06 -0.86
CA CYS A 93 -3.51 -8.47 -1.56
C CYS A 93 -3.90 -7.96 -2.95
N VAL A 94 -4.60 -8.77 -3.72
CA VAL A 94 -5.04 -8.42 -5.09
C VAL A 94 -6.00 -7.24 -5.06
N ILE A 95 -6.96 -7.25 -4.14
CA ILE A 95 -7.93 -6.14 -4.01
C ILE A 95 -7.20 -4.83 -3.68
N LEU A 96 -6.27 -4.87 -2.74
CA LEU A 96 -5.52 -3.68 -2.37
C LEU A 96 -4.64 -3.18 -3.50
N LEU A 97 -4.00 -4.09 -4.24
CA LEU A 97 -3.20 -3.73 -5.40
C LEU A 97 -4.06 -3.09 -6.50
N PHE A 98 -5.24 -3.64 -6.75
CA PHE A 98 -6.15 -3.09 -7.75
C PHE A 98 -6.64 -1.70 -7.36
N MET A 99 -7.13 -1.55 -6.12
CA MET A 99 -7.66 -0.28 -5.65
C MET A 99 -6.57 0.78 -5.55
N GLY A 100 -5.41 0.40 -5.01
CA GLY A 100 -4.27 1.30 -4.91
C GLY A 100 -3.72 1.68 -6.27
N GLY A 101 -3.66 0.74 -7.20
CA GLY A 101 -3.22 0.99 -8.57
C GLY A 101 -4.14 2.00 -9.27
N ARG A 102 -5.44 1.86 -9.08
CA ARG A 102 -6.39 2.83 -9.63
C ARG A 102 -6.18 4.23 -9.04
N ALA A 103 -5.93 4.29 -7.74
CA ALA A 103 -5.67 5.57 -7.09
C ALA A 103 -4.39 6.22 -7.61
N VAL A 104 -3.33 5.43 -7.78
CA VAL A 104 -2.05 5.93 -8.31
C VAL A 104 -2.22 6.47 -9.73
N THR A 105 -2.89 5.71 -10.60
CA THR A 105 -3.09 6.18 -11.97
C THR A 105 -3.99 7.42 -12.02
N ALA A 106 -4.96 7.52 -11.12
CA ALA A 106 -5.86 8.67 -11.08
C ALA A 106 -5.12 9.97 -10.75
N VAL A 107 -4.05 9.92 -9.96
CA VAL A 107 -3.33 11.15 -9.55
C VAL A 107 -2.06 11.41 -10.35
N THR A 108 -1.52 10.41 -11.05
CA THR A 108 -0.25 10.56 -11.78
C THR A 108 -0.39 10.43 -13.28
N MET A 109 -1.40 9.78 -13.76
CA MET A 109 -1.64 9.57 -15.19
C MET A 109 -2.95 10.21 -15.61
N LEU A 110 -3.09 10.41 -16.89
CA LEU A 110 -4.32 10.96 -17.43
C LEU A 110 -5.27 9.87 -17.88
#